data_eaacaefc99053de3dfe4d22335cd6382
#
_entry.id   eaacaefc99053de3dfe4d22335cd6382
#
_cell.length_a   1.000
_cell.length_b   1.000
_cell.length_c   1.000
_cell.angle_alpha   90.00
_cell.angle_beta   90.00
_cell.angle_gamma   90.00
#
_symmetry.space_group_name_H-M   'P 1'
#
loop_
_entity.id
_entity.type
_entity.pdbx_description
1 polymer ?
#
loop_
_entity_poly.entity_id
_entity_poly.type
_entity_poly.pdbx_seq_one_letter_code
_entity_poly.pdbx_strand_id
1 'polypeptide(L)'
;MNLPVQVDQKQLMDILLNVGTVRPVFIWGAPGIGKSAIVEQFAKDLGLECVSLLGSQLAPEDIIGVPQITDGRSVFCPPRSIARDEPYCLFLDELNACSHEVQKAFYSLILERRIGEYHLPEGSIVIGAGNRAQDNAITRPMSSALLNRMFHVEMTANSRIWLEWAAQNNIHRYVYDYICSRPDHLWAQPPKTEEPFSTPRSWHMLSDAIQSYGDHISEANLSLLAHGCLTSAHATQFVAYVRQVRCKYSVKKIIDGEQRWPERAEERDVLYFLAQSFRSQLVKELPPTRNQLSGSARTLAHRAKELLVELAEISLEIAQMAITPEDDKALPNWFIVEAAKDIPNLVGKRK
;
A
#
# COMPACT_ATOMS: atom_id res chain seq x y z
N MET A 1 -2.86 1.99 23.71
CA MET A 1 -4.04 2.50 22.96
C MET A 1 -4.71 1.31 22.31
N ASN A 2 -5.99 1.07 22.54
CA ASN A 2 -6.74 0.11 21.74
C ASN A 2 -6.81 0.68 20.33
N LEU A 3 -6.17 -0.01 19.39
CA LEU A 3 -6.20 0.34 17.97
C LEU A 3 -7.62 0.09 17.44
N PRO A 4 -8.14 0.93 16.52
CA PRO A 4 -9.36 0.60 15.79
C PRO A 4 -9.23 -0.78 15.12
N VAL A 5 -10.36 -1.41 14.86
CA VAL A 5 -10.37 -2.70 14.16
C VAL A 5 -9.74 -2.53 12.79
N GLN A 6 -8.73 -3.35 12.51
CA GLN A 6 -8.08 -3.37 11.20
C GLN A 6 -8.96 -4.09 10.19
N VAL A 7 -9.15 -3.48 9.04
CA VAL A 7 -9.98 -3.98 7.95
C VAL A 7 -9.27 -3.84 6.61
N ASP A 8 -9.54 -4.76 5.70
CA ASP A 8 -9.16 -4.60 4.30
C ASP A 8 -10.24 -3.83 3.51
N GLN A 9 -9.99 -3.59 2.24
CA GLN A 9 -10.90 -2.82 1.39
C GLN A 9 -12.30 -3.47 1.27
N LYS A 10 -12.39 -4.81 1.21
CA LYS A 10 -13.69 -5.52 1.10
C LYS A 10 -14.50 -5.40 2.39
N GLN A 11 -13.83 -5.59 3.52
CA GLN A 11 -14.44 -5.43 4.84
C GLN A 11 -14.86 -3.97 5.09
N LEU A 12 -14.03 -3.00 4.65
CA LEU A 12 -14.39 -1.58 4.74
C LEU A 12 -15.62 -1.28 3.91
N MET A 13 -15.72 -1.77 2.68
CA MET A 13 -16.90 -1.58 1.83
C MET A 13 -18.16 -2.14 2.50
N ASP A 14 -18.09 -3.33 3.08
CA ASP A 14 -19.20 -3.92 3.82
C ASP A 14 -19.63 -3.05 5.03
N ILE A 15 -18.68 -2.52 5.78
CA ILE A 15 -18.95 -1.58 6.89
C ILE A 15 -19.58 -0.29 6.37
N LEU A 16 -19.11 0.28 5.29
CA LEU A 16 -19.69 1.50 4.72
C LEU A 16 -21.12 1.28 4.28
N LEU A 17 -21.44 0.14 3.66
CA LEU A 17 -22.80 -0.20 3.21
C LEU A 17 -23.76 -0.42 4.38
N ASN A 18 -23.31 -1.00 5.48
CA ASN A 18 -24.19 -1.36 6.60
C ASN A 18 -24.18 -0.34 7.74
N VAL A 19 -23.05 0.31 8.01
CA VAL A 19 -22.89 1.27 9.10
C VAL A 19 -22.86 2.70 8.59
N GLY A 20 -22.15 2.96 7.49
CA GLY A 20 -21.94 4.31 6.93
C GLY A 20 -23.23 5.01 6.52
N THR A 21 -24.24 4.25 6.15
CA THR A 21 -25.60 4.76 5.82
C THR A 21 -26.38 5.24 7.06
N VAL A 22 -25.99 4.81 8.26
CA VAL A 22 -26.70 5.10 9.52
C VAL A 22 -25.89 6.00 10.45
N ARG A 23 -24.57 5.85 10.45
CA ARG A 23 -23.64 6.58 11.33
C ARG A 23 -22.43 7.09 10.56
N PRO A 24 -21.88 8.25 10.94
CA PRO A 24 -20.61 8.70 10.37
C PRO A 24 -19.50 7.70 10.65
N VAL A 25 -18.71 7.36 9.62
CA VAL A 25 -17.56 6.46 9.71
C VAL A 25 -16.28 7.26 9.58
N PHE A 26 -15.27 6.96 10.40
CA PHE A 26 -13.93 7.53 10.28
C PHE A 26 -12.92 6.44 9.91
N ILE A 27 -12.24 6.65 8.77
CA ILE A 27 -11.29 5.72 8.19
C ILE A 27 -9.87 6.18 8.52
N TRP A 28 -9.23 5.47 9.44
CA TRP A 28 -7.80 5.61 9.68
C TRP A 28 -7.00 4.84 8.64
N GLY A 29 -5.80 5.30 8.33
CA GLY A 29 -4.88 4.52 7.50
C GLY A 29 -3.77 5.36 6.91
N ALA A 30 -2.68 4.71 6.53
CA ALA A 30 -1.51 5.35 5.96
C ALA A 30 -1.84 6.12 4.66
N PRO A 31 -1.04 7.13 4.29
CA PRO A 31 -1.22 7.82 3.02
C PRO A 31 -1.01 6.86 1.84
N GLY A 32 -1.76 7.07 0.75
CA GLY A 32 -1.59 6.33 -0.50
C GLY A 32 -2.15 4.90 -0.55
N ILE A 33 -2.86 4.42 0.50
CA ILE A 33 -3.45 3.06 0.52
C ILE A 33 -4.80 2.94 -0.18
N GLY A 34 -5.39 4.07 -0.64
CA GLY A 34 -6.64 4.06 -1.41
C GLY A 34 -7.90 4.45 -0.63
N LYS A 35 -7.80 5.15 0.51
CA LYS A 35 -8.97 5.59 1.31
C LYS A 35 -9.99 6.38 0.48
N SER A 36 -9.54 7.41 -0.23
CA SER A 36 -10.42 8.26 -1.04
C SER A 36 -11.07 7.48 -2.19
N ALA A 37 -10.28 6.63 -2.87
CA ALA A 37 -10.78 5.82 -3.98
C ALA A 37 -11.90 4.85 -3.56
N ILE A 38 -11.81 4.25 -2.37
CA ILE A 38 -12.85 3.35 -1.89
C ILE A 38 -14.13 4.09 -1.50
N VAL A 39 -14.01 5.32 -0.97
CA VAL A 39 -15.18 6.16 -0.65
C VAL A 39 -15.87 6.64 -1.93
N GLU A 40 -15.11 7.04 -2.95
CA GLU A 40 -15.64 7.39 -4.26
C GLU A 40 -16.35 6.21 -4.93
N GLN A 41 -15.76 5.01 -4.86
CA GLN A 41 -16.39 3.80 -5.37
C GLN A 41 -17.69 3.47 -4.61
N PHE A 42 -17.66 3.56 -3.28
CA PHE A 42 -18.85 3.38 -2.44
C PHE A 42 -19.98 4.33 -2.80
N ALA A 43 -19.67 5.64 -2.95
CA ALA A 43 -20.67 6.62 -3.35
C ALA A 43 -21.28 6.29 -4.73
N LYS A 44 -20.41 5.93 -5.69
CA LYS A 44 -20.81 5.52 -7.03
C LYS A 44 -21.73 4.29 -7.01
N ASP A 45 -21.41 3.29 -6.21
CA ASP A 45 -22.20 2.06 -6.11
C ASP A 45 -23.60 2.31 -5.54
N LEU A 46 -23.74 3.36 -4.70
CA LEU A 46 -25.04 3.83 -4.19
C LEU A 46 -25.75 4.84 -5.11
N GLY A 47 -25.14 5.23 -6.21
CA GLY A 47 -25.67 6.27 -7.09
C GLY A 47 -25.63 7.67 -6.49
N LEU A 48 -24.78 7.92 -5.49
CA LEU A 48 -24.60 9.22 -4.84
C LEU A 48 -23.42 9.96 -5.46
N GLU A 49 -23.53 11.28 -5.55
CA GLU A 49 -22.38 12.13 -5.85
C GLU A 49 -21.43 12.15 -4.66
N CYS A 50 -20.14 11.96 -4.88
CA CYS A 50 -19.10 12.09 -3.84
C CYS A 50 -18.56 13.52 -3.80
N VAL A 51 -18.80 14.22 -2.71
CA VAL A 51 -18.25 15.55 -2.44
C VAL A 51 -17.08 15.41 -1.49
N SER A 52 -15.88 15.50 -2.02
CA SER A 52 -14.65 15.41 -1.23
C SER A 52 -14.17 16.79 -0.80
N LEU A 53 -13.97 16.97 0.50
CA LEU A 53 -13.40 18.17 1.11
C LEU A 53 -12.07 17.79 1.78
N LEU A 54 -10.98 18.45 1.36
CA LEU A 54 -9.66 18.22 1.91
C LEU A 54 -9.44 19.13 3.12
N GLY A 55 -9.58 18.60 4.32
CA GLY A 55 -9.57 19.36 5.57
C GLY A 55 -8.33 20.21 5.79
N SER A 56 -7.17 19.76 5.32
CA SER A 56 -5.90 20.50 5.44
C SER A 56 -5.85 21.81 4.64
N GLN A 57 -6.73 21.99 3.64
CA GLN A 57 -6.77 23.17 2.76
C GLN A 57 -7.92 24.14 3.08
N LEU A 58 -8.79 23.79 4.04
CA LEU A 58 -9.99 24.57 4.32
C LEU A 58 -9.77 25.57 5.44
N ALA A 59 -10.43 26.73 5.31
CA ALA A 59 -10.71 27.66 6.37
C ALA A 59 -12.14 27.42 6.91
N PRO A 60 -12.47 27.87 8.13
CA PRO A 60 -13.83 27.73 8.70
C PRO A 60 -14.92 28.30 7.79
N GLU A 61 -14.64 29.38 7.09
CA GLU A 61 -15.54 30.08 6.17
C GLU A 61 -15.89 29.22 4.95
N ASP A 62 -14.97 28.34 4.53
CA ASP A 62 -15.21 27.40 3.42
C ASP A 62 -16.24 26.31 3.79
N ILE A 63 -16.57 26.19 5.07
CA ILE A 63 -17.56 25.23 5.58
C ILE A 63 -18.84 25.97 6.00
N ILE A 64 -18.71 26.95 6.91
CA ILE A 64 -19.84 27.69 7.51
C ILE A 64 -20.48 28.62 6.47
N GLY A 65 -19.69 29.11 5.52
CA GLY A 65 -20.10 30.10 4.55
C GLY A 65 -19.99 31.53 5.06
N VAL A 66 -20.55 32.46 4.29
CA VAL A 66 -20.49 33.90 4.55
C VAL A 66 -21.81 34.38 5.14
N PRO A 67 -21.79 35.20 6.23
CA PRO A 67 -23.02 35.76 6.75
C PRO A 67 -23.61 36.79 5.76
N GLN A 68 -24.89 36.65 5.48
CA GLN A 68 -25.71 37.57 4.73
C GLN A 68 -26.81 38.17 5.61
N ILE A 69 -27.21 39.41 5.36
CA ILE A 69 -28.32 40.02 6.08
C ILE A 69 -29.57 39.83 5.23
N THR A 70 -30.53 39.09 5.73
CA THR A 70 -31.82 38.81 5.12
C THR A 70 -32.91 39.17 6.15
N ASP A 71 -33.81 40.06 5.81
CA ASP A 71 -34.91 40.53 6.69
C ASP A 71 -34.43 41.03 8.06
N GLY A 72 -33.28 41.74 8.09
CA GLY A 72 -32.71 42.31 9.30
C GLY A 72 -32.04 41.30 10.24
N ARG A 73 -31.84 40.06 9.78
CA ARG A 73 -31.16 38.96 10.49
C ARG A 73 -29.93 38.51 9.73
N SER A 74 -28.92 38.10 10.46
CA SER A 74 -27.74 37.45 9.85
C SER A 74 -28.03 35.97 9.60
N VAL A 75 -27.91 35.53 8.35
CA VAL A 75 -28.05 34.14 7.91
C VAL A 75 -26.71 33.70 7.31
N PHE A 76 -26.22 32.55 7.71
CA PHE A 76 -25.04 31.95 7.10
C PHE A 76 -25.41 31.23 5.81
N CYS A 77 -24.79 31.61 4.70
CA CYS A 77 -24.97 30.96 3.40
C CYS A 77 -23.82 29.98 3.19
N PRO A 78 -24.02 28.69 3.37
CA PRO A 78 -22.96 27.69 3.17
C PRO A 78 -22.56 27.63 1.70
N PRO A 79 -21.33 27.20 1.39
CA PRO A 79 -20.84 27.14 0.02
C PRO A 79 -21.64 26.10 -0.79
N ARG A 80 -21.80 26.39 -2.08
CA ARG A 80 -22.53 25.50 -3.02
C ARG A 80 -21.99 24.07 -3.07
N SER A 81 -20.71 23.87 -2.77
CA SER A 81 -20.09 22.54 -2.69
C SER A 81 -20.73 21.65 -1.61
N ILE A 82 -21.27 22.26 -0.54
CA ILE A 82 -21.86 21.56 0.62
C ILE A 82 -23.39 21.67 0.57
N ALA A 83 -23.92 22.87 0.27
CA ALA A 83 -25.36 23.13 0.22
C ALA A 83 -25.96 22.57 -1.08
N ARG A 84 -26.48 21.36 -1.02
CA ARG A 84 -27.09 20.61 -2.13
C ARG A 84 -28.52 20.24 -1.78
N ASP A 85 -29.34 20.08 -2.81
CA ASP A 85 -30.76 19.72 -2.67
C ASP A 85 -30.98 18.20 -2.67
N GLU A 86 -30.07 17.47 -3.34
CA GLU A 86 -30.14 16.01 -3.46
C GLU A 86 -29.18 15.30 -2.48
N PRO A 87 -29.49 14.08 -2.05
CA PRO A 87 -28.61 13.28 -1.22
C PRO A 87 -27.24 13.05 -1.86
N TYR A 88 -26.19 13.10 -1.06
CA TYR A 88 -24.82 12.91 -1.53
C TYR A 88 -23.92 12.28 -0.45
N CYS A 89 -22.76 11.77 -0.84
CA CYS A 89 -21.71 11.31 0.05
C CYS A 89 -20.74 12.46 0.32
N LEU A 90 -20.74 12.98 1.55
CA LEU A 90 -19.78 13.98 2.02
C LEU A 90 -18.55 13.26 2.56
N PHE A 91 -17.43 13.41 1.88
CA PHE A 91 -16.16 12.84 2.27
C PHE A 91 -15.20 13.92 2.80
N LEU A 92 -14.85 13.82 4.07
CA LEU A 92 -13.96 14.73 4.79
C LEU A 92 -12.57 14.10 4.88
N ASP A 93 -11.75 14.31 3.84
CA ASP A 93 -10.39 13.78 3.81
C ASP A 93 -9.43 14.62 4.65
N GLU A 94 -8.43 13.99 5.24
CA GLU A 94 -7.46 14.62 6.16
C GLU A 94 -8.11 15.39 7.32
N LEU A 95 -9.25 14.94 7.82
CA LEU A 95 -10.00 15.61 8.88
C LEU A 95 -9.16 15.87 10.14
N ASN A 96 -8.19 15.01 10.45
CA ASN A 96 -7.28 15.20 11.58
C ASN A 96 -6.00 15.99 11.23
N ALA A 97 -5.85 16.49 10.01
CA ALA A 97 -4.79 17.41 9.63
C ALA A 97 -5.23 18.88 9.69
N CYS A 98 -6.55 19.14 9.71
CA CYS A 98 -7.09 20.49 9.72
C CYS A 98 -6.93 21.21 11.07
N SER A 99 -7.10 22.54 11.07
CA SER A 99 -7.07 23.36 12.27
C SER A 99 -8.21 23.03 13.23
N HIS A 100 -8.08 23.38 14.52
CA HIS A 100 -9.15 23.16 15.49
C HIS A 100 -10.43 23.93 15.14
N GLU A 101 -10.32 25.08 14.50
CA GLU A 101 -11.43 25.89 14.03
C GLU A 101 -12.21 25.18 12.95
N VAL A 102 -11.50 24.58 11.98
CA VAL A 102 -12.09 23.75 10.91
C VAL A 102 -12.73 22.50 11.49
N GLN A 103 -12.06 21.81 12.44
CA GLN A 103 -12.67 20.67 13.15
C GLN A 103 -13.98 21.05 13.85
N LYS A 104 -14.06 22.24 14.47
CA LYS A 104 -15.29 22.76 15.09
C LYS A 104 -16.39 23.01 14.07
N ALA A 105 -16.04 23.57 12.90
CA ALA A 105 -17.01 23.80 11.84
C ALA A 105 -17.62 22.50 11.31
N PHE A 106 -16.81 21.43 11.17
CA PHE A 106 -17.30 20.10 10.81
C PHE A 106 -18.14 19.42 11.91
N TYR A 107 -18.01 19.86 13.14
CA TYR A 107 -18.68 19.23 14.28
C TYR A 107 -20.21 19.18 14.09
N SER A 108 -20.83 20.31 13.79
CA SER A 108 -22.30 20.39 13.55
C SER A 108 -22.71 19.58 12.31
N LEU A 109 -21.86 19.60 11.28
CA LEU A 109 -22.11 18.87 10.05
C LEU A 109 -22.11 17.35 10.25
N ILE A 110 -21.15 16.85 11.04
CA ILE A 110 -21.01 15.42 11.34
C ILE A 110 -22.12 14.96 12.32
N LEU A 111 -22.44 15.77 13.32
CA LEU A 111 -23.31 15.35 14.42
C LEU A 111 -24.77 15.70 14.21
N GLU A 112 -25.02 16.94 13.79
CA GLU A 112 -26.36 17.50 13.67
C GLU A 112 -26.83 17.49 12.22
N ARG A 113 -25.96 17.08 11.29
CA ARG A 113 -26.22 17.07 9.85
C ARG A 113 -26.64 18.43 9.34
N ARG A 114 -26.10 19.52 9.89
CA ARG A 114 -26.44 20.88 9.52
C ARG A 114 -25.24 21.85 9.61
N ILE A 115 -25.34 22.91 8.83
CA ILE A 115 -24.47 24.08 8.92
C ILE A 115 -25.36 25.33 8.91
N GLY A 116 -25.33 26.07 10.01
CA GLY A 116 -26.27 27.19 10.16
C GLY A 116 -27.73 26.70 10.01
N GLU A 117 -28.43 27.24 9.00
CA GLU A 117 -29.82 26.87 8.68
C GLU A 117 -29.92 25.75 7.63
N TYR A 118 -28.81 25.44 6.95
CA TYR A 118 -28.79 24.37 5.96
C TYR A 118 -28.70 22.99 6.63
N HIS A 119 -29.58 22.09 6.24
CA HIS A 119 -29.58 20.67 6.64
C HIS A 119 -29.16 19.80 5.49
N LEU A 120 -28.30 18.79 5.78
CA LEU A 120 -27.98 17.77 4.78
C LEU A 120 -29.26 17.06 4.35
N PRO A 121 -29.48 16.85 3.04
CA PRO A 121 -30.62 16.09 2.55
C PRO A 121 -30.69 14.71 3.19
N GLU A 122 -31.93 14.22 3.40
CA GLU A 122 -32.13 12.87 3.90
C GLU A 122 -31.53 11.84 2.95
N GLY A 123 -30.86 10.82 3.47
CA GLY A 123 -30.10 9.85 2.66
C GLY A 123 -28.65 10.26 2.37
N SER A 124 -28.21 11.49 2.67
CA SER A 124 -26.78 11.84 2.55
C SER A 124 -25.93 11.07 3.56
N ILE A 125 -24.71 10.76 3.19
CA ILE A 125 -23.75 9.97 4.02
C ILE A 125 -22.56 10.83 4.34
N VAL A 126 -22.04 10.73 5.58
CA VAL A 126 -20.83 11.47 6.01
C VAL A 126 -19.73 10.48 6.38
N ILE A 127 -18.60 10.58 5.68
CA ILE A 127 -17.42 9.75 5.93
C ILE A 127 -16.23 10.67 6.16
N GLY A 128 -15.47 10.43 7.22
CA GLY A 128 -14.19 11.09 7.48
C GLY A 128 -13.01 10.17 7.23
N ALA A 129 -11.87 10.71 6.86
CA ALA A 129 -10.62 9.97 6.81
C ALA A 129 -9.47 10.78 7.41
N GLY A 130 -8.44 10.06 7.87
CA GLY A 130 -7.24 10.67 8.41
C GLY A 130 -6.07 9.70 8.51
N ASN A 131 -4.89 10.26 8.68
CA ASN A 131 -3.66 9.52 8.85
C ASN A 131 -3.33 9.40 10.34
N ARG A 132 -2.51 8.43 10.73
CA ARG A 132 -2.02 8.31 12.10
C ARG A 132 -0.74 9.11 12.29
N ALA A 133 -0.48 9.53 13.52
CA ALA A 133 0.79 10.19 13.87
C ALA A 133 2.01 9.30 13.59
N GLN A 134 1.88 7.98 13.69
CA GLN A 134 2.94 7.03 13.38
C GLN A 134 3.27 6.93 11.89
N ASP A 135 2.40 7.43 11.00
CA ASP A 135 2.61 7.44 9.55
C ASP A 135 3.43 8.67 9.10
N ASN A 136 4.09 9.38 10.02
CA ASN A 136 4.84 10.63 9.78
C ASN A 136 4.03 11.71 9.04
N ALA A 137 2.72 11.62 9.09
CA ALA A 137 1.80 12.59 8.50
C ALA A 137 1.59 13.79 9.44
N ILE A 138 1.27 14.94 8.87
CA ILE A 138 0.82 16.10 9.66
C ILE A 138 -0.53 15.73 10.27
N THR A 139 -0.55 15.52 11.59
CA THR A 139 -1.76 15.17 12.31
C THR A 139 -1.92 16.03 13.54
N ARG A 140 -3.17 16.35 13.87
CA ARG A 140 -3.55 17.03 15.10
C ARG A 140 -4.52 16.14 15.88
N PRO A 141 -4.50 16.16 17.23
CA PRO A 141 -5.47 15.41 18.01
C PRO A 141 -6.90 15.85 17.66
N MET A 142 -7.75 14.88 17.38
CA MET A 142 -9.18 15.11 17.26
C MET A 142 -9.80 15.24 18.66
N SER A 143 -10.83 16.08 18.80
CA SER A 143 -11.55 16.21 20.06
C SER A 143 -12.20 14.89 20.47
N SER A 144 -12.26 14.61 21.78
CA SER A 144 -12.94 13.42 22.31
C SER A 144 -14.43 13.37 21.89
N ALA A 145 -15.02 14.53 21.67
CA ALA A 145 -16.39 14.64 21.22
C ALA A 145 -16.57 14.12 19.77
N LEU A 146 -15.66 14.40 18.85
CA LEU A 146 -15.67 13.83 17.49
C LEU A 146 -15.37 12.34 17.54
N LEU A 147 -14.34 11.94 18.29
CA LEU A 147 -13.95 10.53 18.41
C LEU A 147 -15.09 9.65 18.92
N ASN A 148 -15.90 10.12 19.87
CA ASN A 148 -16.98 9.32 20.46
C ASN A 148 -18.26 9.25 19.59
N ARG A 149 -18.31 9.94 18.47
CA ARG A 149 -19.53 10.08 17.63
C ARG A 149 -19.40 9.51 16.23
N MET A 150 -18.24 8.97 15.91
CA MET A 150 -17.95 8.31 14.64
C MET A 150 -17.60 6.85 14.89
N PHE A 151 -17.93 6.01 13.94
CA PHE A 151 -17.47 4.61 13.93
C PHE A 151 -16.06 4.57 13.34
N HIS A 152 -15.09 4.07 14.10
CA HIS A 152 -13.69 4.08 13.72
C HIS A 152 -13.22 2.74 13.20
N VAL A 153 -12.60 2.75 12.00
CA VAL A 153 -11.93 1.61 11.39
C VAL A 153 -10.54 1.98 10.93
N GLU A 154 -9.63 1.03 10.89
CA GLU A 154 -8.31 1.19 10.29
C GLU A 154 -8.20 0.38 9.01
N MET A 155 -8.10 1.07 7.88
CA MET A 155 -7.84 0.44 6.60
C MET A 155 -6.36 0.08 6.48
N THR A 156 -6.08 -1.16 6.07
CA THR A 156 -4.73 -1.64 5.79
C THR A 156 -4.58 -2.01 4.31
N ALA A 157 -3.35 -1.86 3.78
CA ALA A 157 -3.06 -2.29 2.42
C ALA A 157 -3.09 -3.82 2.32
N ASN A 158 -3.83 -4.35 1.34
CA ASN A 158 -3.91 -5.77 1.05
C ASN A 158 -3.49 -6.01 -0.41
N SER A 159 -2.37 -6.71 -0.60
CA SER A 159 -1.80 -6.95 -1.92
C SER A 159 -2.70 -7.78 -2.83
N ARG A 160 -3.42 -8.76 -2.28
CA ARG A 160 -4.34 -9.59 -3.06
C ARG A 160 -5.50 -8.77 -3.63
N ILE A 161 -6.12 -7.92 -2.80
CA ILE A 161 -7.23 -7.06 -3.23
C ILE A 161 -6.73 -6.01 -4.22
N TRP A 162 -5.52 -5.44 -3.97
CA TRP A 162 -4.93 -4.50 -4.91
C TRP A 162 -4.66 -5.15 -6.29
N LEU A 163 -4.18 -6.40 -6.32
CA LEU A 163 -3.95 -7.13 -7.57
C LEU A 163 -5.26 -7.44 -8.31
N GLU A 164 -6.34 -7.79 -7.58
CA GLU A 164 -7.67 -7.96 -8.17
C GLU A 164 -8.15 -6.65 -8.84
N TRP A 165 -7.95 -5.53 -8.17
CA TRP A 165 -8.25 -4.20 -8.71
C TRP A 165 -7.33 -3.85 -9.89
N ALA A 166 -6.03 -4.07 -9.76
CA ALA A 166 -5.01 -3.76 -10.77
C ALA A 166 -5.26 -4.48 -12.10
N ALA A 167 -5.76 -5.73 -12.05
CA ALA A 167 -6.12 -6.51 -13.22
C ALA A 167 -7.26 -5.87 -14.05
N GLN A 168 -8.09 -5.02 -13.44
CA GLN A 168 -9.23 -4.36 -14.07
C GLN A 168 -8.95 -2.89 -14.43
N ASN A 169 -7.83 -2.31 -13.93
CA ASN A 169 -7.54 -0.89 -14.01
C ASN A 169 -6.28 -0.57 -14.83
N ASN A 170 -5.98 -1.39 -15.84
CA ASN A 170 -4.92 -1.15 -16.82
C ASN A 170 -3.54 -0.87 -16.20
N ILE A 171 -3.22 -1.53 -15.09
CA ILE A 171 -1.88 -1.42 -14.50
C ILE A 171 -0.85 -2.08 -15.43
N HIS A 172 0.27 -1.39 -15.67
CA HIS A 172 1.33 -1.87 -16.55
C HIS A 172 1.85 -3.25 -16.11
N ARG A 173 2.05 -4.15 -17.08
CA ARG A 173 2.39 -5.56 -16.84
C ARG A 173 3.61 -5.74 -15.92
N TYR A 174 4.67 -4.95 -16.09
CA TYR A 174 5.85 -5.05 -15.21
C TYR A 174 5.51 -4.80 -13.75
N VAL A 175 4.67 -3.81 -13.46
CA VAL A 175 4.23 -3.48 -12.09
C VAL A 175 3.35 -4.59 -11.53
N TYR A 176 2.37 -5.05 -12.30
CA TYR A 176 1.45 -6.12 -11.91
C TYR A 176 2.21 -7.41 -11.59
N ASP A 177 3.02 -7.91 -12.53
CA ASP A 177 3.78 -9.16 -12.38
C ASP A 177 4.81 -9.07 -11.24
N TYR A 178 5.42 -7.88 -11.04
CA TYR A 178 6.32 -7.65 -9.92
C TYR A 178 5.61 -7.77 -8.57
N ILE A 179 4.47 -7.12 -8.38
CA ILE A 179 3.72 -7.20 -7.13
C ILE A 179 3.13 -8.61 -6.91
N CYS A 180 2.80 -9.34 -7.97
CA CYS A 180 2.47 -10.77 -7.88
C CYS A 180 3.62 -11.58 -7.27
N SER A 181 4.87 -11.29 -7.66
CA SER A 181 6.06 -11.99 -7.18
C SER A 181 6.54 -11.50 -5.81
N ARG A 182 6.35 -10.22 -5.50
CA ARG A 182 6.75 -9.55 -4.25
C ARG A 182 5.58 -8.74 -3.66
N PRO A 183 4.57 -9.44 -3.10
CA PRO A 183 3.39 -8.79 -2.50
C PRO A 183 3.73 -7.87 -1.32
N ASP A 184 4.81 -8.15 -0.62
CA ASP A 184 5.40 -7.40 0.49
C ASP A 184 5.87 -6.00 0.07
N HIS A 185 6.20 -5.80 -1.21
CA HIS A 185 6.65 -4.50 -1.73
C HIS A 185 5.52 -3.53 -2.10
N LEU A 186 4.25 -3.96 -2.02
CA LEU A 186 3.13 -3.07 -2.31
C LEU A 186 3.10 -1.84 -1.40
N TRP A 187 3.49 -2.02 -0.15
CA TRP A 187 3.49 -0.95 0.84
C TRP A 187 4.78 -0.96 1.66
N ALA A 188 5.31 0.22 1.92
CA ALA A 188 6.42 0.46 2.84
C ALA A 188 6.01 1.48 3.89
N GLN A 189 6.56 1.36 5.09
CA GLN A 189 6.34 2.36 6.13
C GLN A 189 6.88 3.73 5.66
N PRO A 190 6.11 4.83 5.83
CA PRO A 190 6.57 6.15 5.48
C PRO A 190 7.92 6.48 6.12
N PRO A 191 8.91 6.96 5.35
CA PRO A 191 10.23 7.31 5.87
C PRO A 191 10.12 8.54 6.78
N LYS A 192 11.13 8.73 7.63
CA LYS A 192 11.28 9.94 8.45
C LYS A 192 11.90 11.10 7.67
N THR A 193 12.47 10.82 6.54
CA THR A 193 13.13 11.74 5.61
C THR A 193 12.20 12.08 4.45
N GLU A 194 12.49 13.17 3.73
CA GLU A 194 11.70 13.59 2.55
C GLU A 194 12.07 12.75 1.33
N GLU A 195 11.66 11.49 1.33
CA GLU A 195 11.94 10.52 0.28
C GLU A 195 10.64 9.89 -0.24
N PRO A 196 10.59 9.50 -1.54
CA PRO A 196 9.51 8.70 -2.07
C PRO A 196 9.40 7.35 -1.33
N PHE A 197 8.17 6.85 -1.17
CA PHE A 197 7.97 5.54 -0.57
C PHE A 197 6.87 4.75 -1.25
N SER A 198 6.97 3.43 -1.16
CA SER A 198 6.12 2.50 -1.89
C SER A 198 4.74 2.39 -1.25
N THR A 199 3.73 2.67 -2.03
CA THR A 199 2.31 2.57 -1.67
C THR A 199 1.50 2.09 -2.88
N PRO A 200 0.28 1.59 -2.72
CA PRO A 200 -0.63 1.33 -3.84
C PRO A 200 -0.71 2.49 -4.84
N ARG A 201 -0.77 3.75 -4.35
CA ARG A 201 -0.79 4.96 -5.19
C ARG A 201 0.52 5.14 -5.96
N SER A 202 1.67 4.97 -5.32
CA SER A 202 2.96 5.19 -5.97
C SER A 202 3.27 4.10 -7.02
N TRP A 203 2.81 2.88 -6.82
CA TRP A 203 2.87 1.83 -7.83
C TRP A 203 1.95 2.11 -9.02
N HIS A 204 0.76 2.65 -8.79
CA HIS A 204 -0.13 3.09 -9.86
C HIS A 204 0.51 4.24 -10.65
N MET A 205 1.03 5.26 -9.96
CA MET A 205 1.73 6.39 -10.58
C MET A 205 2.94 5.92 -11.42
N LEU A 206 3.71 4.96 -10.92
CA LEU A 206 4.80 4.36 -11.70
C LEU A 206 4.28 3.63 -12.94
N SER A 207 3.18 2.90 -12.82
CA SER A 207 2.52 2.24 -13.96
C SER A 207 2.15 3.25 -15.05
N ASP A 208 1.47 4.34 -14.68
CA ASP A 208 1.07 5.38 -15.63
C ASP A 208 2.29 6.04 -16.30
N ALA A 209 3.33 6.31 -15.49
CA ALA A 209 4.57 6.88 -15.99
C ALA A 209 5.27 5.94 -16.99
N ILE A 210 5.32 4.63 -16.74
CA ILE A 210 5.89 3.66 -17.70
C ILE A 210 5.06 3.62 -18.98
N GLN A 211 3.73 3.61 -18.87
CA GLN A 211 2.83 3.60 -20.04
C GLN A 211 3.02 4.83 -20.91
N SER A 212 3.26 6.01 -20.30
CA SER A 212 3.49 7.25 -21.06
C SER A 212 4.76 7.21 -21.93
N TYR A 213 5.76 6.39 -21.57
CA TYR A 213 6.96 6.17 -22.38
C TYR A 213 6.77 5.10 -23.47
N GLY A 214 5.72 4.28 -23.37
CA GLY A 214 5.45 3.17 -24.27
C GLY A 214 6.39 1.96 -24.10
N ASP A 215 6.29 0.99 -25.02
CA ASP A 215 6.95 -0.32 -24.92
C ASP A 215 8.48 -0.28 -24.94
N HIS A 216 9.09 0.82 -25.38
CA HIS A 216 10.54 0.97 -25.58
C HIS A 216 11.22 1.86 -24.55
N ILE A 217 10.66 1.96 -23.34
CA ILE A 217 11.31 2.71 -22.26
C ILE A 217 12.75 2.20 -22.04
N SER A 218 13.73 3.12 -22.05
CA SER A 218 15.12 2.79 -21.75
C SER A 218 15.27 2.38 -20.28
N GLU A 219 16.29 1.59 -19.98
CA GLU A 219 16.59 1.19 -18.59
C GLU A 219 16.91 2.39 -17.69
N ALA A 220 17.62 3.38 -18.23
CA ALA A 220 17.90 4.62 -17.51
C ALA A 220 16.61 5.37 -17.12
N ASN A 221 15.66 5.52 -18.04
CA ASN A 221 14.38 6.16 -17.77
C ASN A 221 13.54 5.33 -16.80
N LEU A 222 13.50 3.99 -16.96
CA LEU A 222 12.81 3.12 -16.01
C LEU A 222 13.36 3.27 -14.60
N SER A 223 14.69 3.34 -14.44
CA SER A 223 15.34 3.56 -13.15
C SER A 223 14.97 4.92 -12.54
N LEU A 224 14.98 6.00 -13.36
CA LEU A 224 14.57 7.33 -12.91
C LEU A 224 13.11 7.35 -12.42
N LEU A 225 12.19 6.76 -13.18
CA LEU A 225 10.78 6.69 -12.81
C LEU A 225 10.57 5.88 -11.52
N ALA A 226 11.22 4.71 -11.42
CA ALA A 226 11.10 3.87 -10.24
C ALA A 226 11.60 4.58 -8.97
N HIS A 227 12.78 5.19 -9.01
CA HIS A 227 13.35 5.94 -7.87
C HIS A 227 12.58 7.24 -7.55
N GLY A 228 11.88 7.82 -8.53
CA GLY A 228 10.99 8.96 -8.32
C GLY A 228 9.66 8.62 -7.65
N CYS A 229 9.27 7.34 -7.64
CA CYS A 229 7.96 6.91 -7.12
C CYS A 229 8.05 6.02 -5.87
N LEU A 230 9.13 5.24 -5.72
CA LEU A 230 9.24 4.15 -4.75
C LEU A 230 10.38 4.39 -3.75
N THR A 231 10.38 3.61 -2.65
CA THR A 231 11.60 3.52 -1.82
C THR A 231 12.77 3.06 -2.66
N SER A 232 13.97 3.54 -2.37
CA SER A 232 15.19 3.22 -3.13
C SER A 232 15.41 1.70 -3.24
N ALA A 233 15.16 0.94 -2.17
CA ALA A 233 15.27 -0.51 -2.17
C ALA A 233 14.28 -1.18 -3.13
N HIS A 234 12.99 -0.79 -3.11
CA HIS A 234 11.98 -1.34 -4.00
C HIS A 234 12.21 -0.92 -5.46
N ALA A 235 12.65 0.31 -5.69
CA ALA A 235 13.00 0.81 -7.02
C ALA A 235 14.11 -0.02 -7.65
N THR A 236 15.20 -0.25 -6.92
CA THR A 236 16.34 -1.06 -7.39
C THR A 236 15.91 -2.48 -7.73
N GLN A 237 15.12 -3.12 -6.85
CA GLN A 237 14.63 -4.47 -7.08
C GLN A 237 13.63 -4.56 -8.24
N PHE A 238 12.77 -3.55 -8.41
CA PHE A 238 11.87 -3.48 -9.55
C PHE A 238 12.62 -3.35 -10.88
N VAL A 239 13.62 -2.48 -10.96
CA VAL A 239 14.46 -2.32 -12.16
C VAL A 239 15.19 -3.62 -12.48
N ALA A 240 15.77 -4.29 -11.47
CA ALA A 240 16.43 -5.59 -11.66
C ALA A 240 15.43 -6.66 -12.14
N TYR A 241 14.21 -6.67 -11.63
CA TYR A 241 13.15 -7.56 -12.13
C TYR A 241 12.83 -7.31 -13.60
N VAL A 242 12.63 -6.05 -14.01
CA VAL A 242 12.35 -5.74 -15.41
C VAL A 242 13.51 -6.11 -16.31
N ARG A 243 14.75 -5.88 -15.87
CA ARG A 243 15.96 -6.34 -16.58
C ARG A 243 15.97 -7.85 -16.74
N GLN A 244 15.69 -8.60 -15.67
CA GLN A 244 15.55 -10.05 -15.70
C GLN A 244 14.49 -10.51 -16.72
N VAL A 245 13.30 -9.89 -16.70
CA VAL A 245 12.21 -10.22 -17.63
C VAL A 245 12.62 -9.95 -19.08
N ARG A 246 13.31 -8.84 -19.33
CA ARG A 246 13.86 -8.51 -20.65
C ARG A 246 14.97 -9.45 -21.10
N CYS A 247 15.84 -9.87 -20.17
CA CYS A 247 16.92 -10.85 -20.41
C CYS A 247 16.42 -12.30 -20.40
N LYS A 248 15.13 -12.54 -20.17
CA LYS A 248 14.49 -13.88 -20.14
C LYS A 248 15.04 -14.82 -19.06
N TYR A 249 15.62 -14.34 -17.97
CA TYR A 249 15.96 -15.18 -16.83
C TYR A 249 14.71 -15.62 -16.07
N SER A 250 14.71 -16.88 -15.60
CA SER A 250 13.61 -17.46 -14.83
C SER A 250 14.13 -18.30 -13.66
N VAL A 251 13.72 -17.96 -12.42
CA VAL A 251 14.06 -18.74 -11.22
C VAL A 251 13.60 -20.20 -11.38
N LYS A 252 12.43 -20.44 -11.96
CA LYS A 252 11.93 -21.79 -12.21
C LYS A 252 12.86 -22.58 -13.12
N LYS A 253 13.30 -22.00 -14.24
CA LYS A 253 14.27 -22.63 -15.16
C LYS A 253 15.62 -22.89 -14.51
N ILE A 254 16.05 -22.02 -13.59
CA ILE A 254 17.29 -22.23 -12.81
C ILE A 254 17.12 -23.41 -11.86
N ILE A 255 15.98 -23.51 -11.15
CA ILE A 255 15.67 -24.65 -10.27
C ILE A 255 15.59 -25.95 -11.06
N ASP A 256 14.91 -25.93 -12.22
CA ASP A 256 14.74 -27.09 -13.09
C ASP A 256 16.05 -27.47 -13.83
N GLY A 257 17.13 -26.68 -13.70
CA GLY A 257 18.43 -26.94 -14.34
C GLY A 257 18.49 -26.56 -15.82
N GLU A 258 17.47 -25.91 -16.34
CA GLU A 258 17.40 -25.45 -17.76
C GLU A 258 18.19 -24.16 -18.00
N GLN A 259 18.53 -23.44 -16.94
CA GLN A 259 19.22 -22.16 -16.98
C GLN A 259 20.20 -22.03 -15.81
N ARG A 260 21.32 -21.33 -16.02
CA ARG A 260 22.30 -21.03 -14.97
C ARG A 260 22.07 -19.64 -14.38
N TRP A 261 22.66 -19.40 -13.22
CA TRP A 261 22.74 -18.07 -12.64
C TRP A 261 23.48 -17.09 -13.56
N PRO A 262 23.10 -15.78 -13.56
CA PRO A 262 23.90 -14.75 -14.22
C PRO A 262 25.28 -14.65 -13.56
N GLU A 263 26.36 -14.73 -14.37
CA GLU A 263 27.74 -14.66 -13.87
C GLU A 263 28.41 -13.31 -14.16
N ARG A 264 27.83 -12.49 -15.06
CA ARG A 264 28.41 -11.22 -15.47
C ARG A 264 28.27 -10.17 -14.39
N ALA A 265 29.32 -9.39 -14.16
CA ALA A 265 29.34 -8.30 -13.19
C ALA A 265 28.23 -7.26 -13.45
N GLU A 266 27.87 -7.03 -14.71
CA GLU A 266 26.81 -6.11 -15.15
C GLU A 266 25.40 -6.62 -14.81
N GLU A 267 25.23 -7.92 -14.54
CA GLU A 267 23.97 -8.57 -14.21
C GLU A 267 23.84 -8.84 -12.70
N ARG A 268 24.67 -8.22 -11.86
CA ARG A 268 24.69 -8.45 -10.41
C ARG A 268 23.36 -8.12 -9.73
N ASP A 269 22.66 -7.09 -10.21
CA ASP A 269 21.33 -6.70 -9.73
C ASP A 269 20.28 -7.77 -10.06
N VAL A 270 20.39 -8.36 -11.28
CA VAL A 270 19.52 -9.47 -11.70
C VAL A 270 19.80 -10.70 -10.86
N LEU A 271 21.08 -11.02 -10.60
CA LEU A 271 21.47 -12.11 -9.74
C LEU A 271 20.90 -11.95 -8.33
N TYR A 272 21.01 -10.75 -7.75
CA TYR A 272 20.41 -10.43 -6.45
C TYR A 272 18.91 -10.65 -6.42
N PHE A 273 18.19 -10.11 -7.41
CA PHE A 273 16.73 -10.28 -7.52
C PHE A 273 16.34 -11.76 -7.66
N LEU A 274 17.06 -12.51 -8.50
CA LEU A 274 16.82 -13.95 -8.69
C LEU A 274 17.06 -14.73 -7.38
N ALA A 275 18.12 -14.39 -6.62
CA ALA A 275 18.41 -15.01 -5.33
C ALA A 275 17.31 -14.75 -4.30
N GLN A 276 16.74 -13.54 -4.24
CA GLN A 276 15.61 -13.21 -3.38
C GLN A 276 14.32 -13.93 -3.80
N SER A 277 14.06 -14.00 -5.11
CA SER A 277 12.90 -14.74 -5.64
C SER A 277 13.02 -16.24 -5.38
N PHE A 278 14.23 -16.80 -5.51
CA PHE A 278 14.54 -18.18 -5.16
C PHE A 278 14.28 -18.45 -3.67
N ARG A 279 14.78 -17.60 -2.78
CA ARG A 279 14.48 -17.67 -1.35
C ARG A 279 12.98 -17.67 -1.07
N SER A 280 12.23 -16.74 -1.68
CA SER A 280 10.78 -16.64 -1.49
C SER A 280 10.05 -17.93 -1.91
N GLN A 281 10.53 -18.59 -2.96
CA GLN A 281 9.99 -19.87 -3.39
C GLN A 281 10.31 -20.99 -2.38
N LEU A 282 11.54 -21.05 -1.86
CA LEU A 282 11.92 -22.02 -0.85
C LEU A 282 11.11 -21.88 0.45
N VAL A 283 10.86 -20.65 0.89
CA VAL A 283 10.02 -20.37 2.08
C VAL A 283 8.59 -20.89 1.90
N LYS A 284 8.06 -20.83 0.68
CA LYS A 284 6.70 -21.33 0.38
C LYS A 284 6.62 -22.86 0.29
N GLU A 285 7.64 -23.50 -0.25
CA GLU A 285 7.59 -24.90 -0.64
C GLU A 285 8.27 -25.85 0.36
N LEU A 286 9.21 -25.36 1.16
CA LEU A 286 9.89 -26.18 2.17
C LEU A 286 9.08 -26.24 3.47
N PRO A 287 8.82 -27.45 4.00
CA PRO A 287 8.10 -27.58 5.25
C PRO A 287 8.93 -27.13 6.45
N PRO A 288 8.31 -26.66 7.55
CA PRO A 288 9.01 -26.14 8.71
C PRO A 288 9.87 -27.18 9.43
N THR A 289 9.53 -28.49 9.29
CA THR A 289 10.28 -29.58 9.91
C THR A 289 10.66 -30.64 8.88
N ARG A 290 11.85 -31.24 9.07
CA ARG A 290 12.41 -32.26 8.17
C ARG A 290 11.52 -33.51 8.03
N ASN A 291 10.77 -33.85 9.06
CA ASN A 291 9.90 -35.03 9.07
C ASN A 291 8.68 -34.90 8.14
N GLN A 292 8.36 -33.68 7.71
CA GLN A 292 7.23 -33.36 6.81
C GLN A 292 7.66 -33.28 5.33
N LEU A 293 8.92 -33.63 5.00
CA LEU A 293 9.42 -33.58 3.62
C LEU A 293 8.69 -34.61 2.73
N SER A 294 7.87 -34.11 1.79
CA SER A 294 7.34 -34.88 0.66
C SER A 294 8.46 -35.22 -0.35
N GLY A 295 8.20 -36.11 -1.27
CA GLY A 295 9.16 -36.47 -2.32
C GLY A 295 9.60 -35.26 -3.15
N SER A 296 8.66 -34.42 -3.57
CA SER A 296 8.92 -33.19 -4.33
C SER A 296 9.71 -32.15 -3.52
N ALA A 297 9.35 -31.94 -2.25
CA ALA A 297 10.08 -31.00 -1.39
C ALA A 297 11.51 -31.50 -1.08
N ARG A 298 11.75 -32.81 -1.05
CA ARG A 298 13.09 -33.38 -0.90
C ARG A 298 13.97 -33.11 -2.11
N THR A 299 13.43 -33.32 -3.32
CA THR A 299 14.12 -33.02 -4.57
C THR A 299 14.44 -31.55 -4.68
N LEU A 300 13.48 -30.67 -4.34
CA LEU A 300 13.69 -29.23 -4.30
C LEU A 300 14.79 -28.83 -3.29
N ALA A 301 14.77 -29.39 -2.08
CA ALA A 301 15.77 -29.09 -1.05
C ALA A 301 17.17 -29.49 -1.49
N HIS A 302 17.34 -30.64 -2.16
CA HIS A 302 18.62 -31.08 -2.70
C HIS A 302 19.12 -30.12 -3.79
N ARG A 303 18.26 -29.83 -4.77
CA ARG A 303 18.62 -28.92 -5.85
C ARG A 303 18.89 -27.50 -5.35
N ALA A 304 18.13 -27.05 -4.37
CA ALA A 304 18.34 -25.75 -3.73
C ALA A 304 19.73 -25.62 -3.05
N LYS A 305 20.22 -26.68 -2.45
CA LYS A 305 21.59 -26.69 -1.89
C LYS A 305 22.65 -26.53 -2.97
N GLU A 306 22.54 -27.29 -4.07
CA GLU A 306 23.46 -27.18 -5.22
C GLU A 306 23.47 -25.74 -5.76
N LEU A 307 22.29 -25.15 -5.96
CA LEU A 307 22.13 -23.80 -6.44
C LEU A 307 22.68 -22.72 -5.49
N LEU A 308 22.62 -22.95 -4.17
CA LEU A 308 23.26 -22.07 -3.18
C LEU A 308 24.78 -22.17 -3.23
N VAL A 309 25.33 -23.36 -3.50
CA VAL A 309 26.78 -23.54 -3.72
C VAL A 309 27.23 -22.78 -4.98
N GLU A 310 26.54 -22.99 -6.12
CA GLU A 310 26.78 -22.25 -7.36
C GLU A 310 26.69 -20.71 -7.13
N LEU A 311 25.67 -20.27 -6.41
CA LEU A 311 25.49 -18.85 -6.08
C LEU A 311 26.62 -18.30 -5.19
N ALA A 312 27.10 -19.08 -4.23
CA ALA A 312 28.19 -18.69 -3.35
C ALA A 312 29.55 -18.60 -4.09
N GLU A 313 29.77 -19.42 -5.13
CA GLU A 313 30.93 -19.32 -6.01
C GLU A 313 30.91 -18.02 -6.83
N ILE A 314 29.73 -17.56 -7.25
CA ILE A 314 29.59 -16.29 -7.99
C ILE A 314 29.66 -15.10 -7.03
N SER A 315 28.93 -15.15 -5.90
CA SER A 315 28.91 -14.11 -4.87
C SER A 315 28.47 -14.68 -3.51
N LEU A 316 29.42 -14.83 -2.62
CA LEU A 316 29.17 -15.29 -1.24
C LEU A 316 28.20 -14.33 -0.51
N GLU A 317 28.32 -13.03 -0.75
CA GLU A 317 27.46 -11.99 -0.16
C GLU A 317 25.99 -12.20 -0.54
N ILE A 318 25.70 -12.42 -1.82
CA ILE A 318 24.32 -12.66 -2.31
C ILE A 318 23.80 -14.01 -1.79
N ALA A 319 24.64 -15.04 -1.73
CA ALA A 319 24.25 -16.33 -1.16
C ALA A 319 23.93 -16.22 0.35
N GLN A 320 24.67 -15.43 1.11
CA GLN A 320 24.40 -15.14 2.52
C GLN A 320 23.05 -14.40 2.68
N MET A 321 22.79 -13.41 1.83
CA MET A 321 21.50 -12.68 1.84
C MET A 321 20.33 -13.59 1.48
N ALA A 322 20.51 -14.54 0.57
CA ALA A 322 19.46 -15.49 0.20
C ALA A 322 19.00 -16.39 1.37
N ILE A 323 19.82 -16.61 2.38
CA ILE A 323 19.48 -17.42 3.57
C ILE A 323 19.16 -16.59 4.82
N THR A 324 19.52 -15.30 4.83
CA THR A 324 19.30 -14.41 5.98
C THR A 324 17.84 -13.95 5.98
N PRO A 325 17.10 -13.99 7.11
CA PRO A 325 15.73 -13.49 7.18
C PRO A 325 15.72 -11.97 6.95
N GLU A 326 14.89 -11.51 6.02
CA GLU A 326 14.62 -10.08 5.80
C GLU A 326 13.36 -9.59 6.53
N ASP A 327 12.43 -10.51 6.83
CA ASP A 327 11.18 -10.27 7.55
C ASP A 327 10.86 -11.47 8.43
N ASP A 328 9.70 -11.50 9.10
CA ASP A 328 9.24 -12.60 9.97
C ASP A 328 9.17 -13.99 9.30
N LYS A 329 9.53 -14.10 8.00
CA LYS A 329 9.56 -15.33 7.23
C LYS A 329 11.00 -15.83 7.03
N ALA A 330 11.44 -16.71 7.92
CA ALA A 330 12.72 -17.38 7.80
C ALA A 330 12.62 -18.71 7.03
N LEU A 331 13.70 -19.07 6.33
CA LEU A 331 13.87 -20.43 5.83
C LEU A 331 13.88 -21.42 7.00
N PRO A 332 13.40 -22.67 6.81
CA PRO A 332 13.43 -23.70 7.86
C PRO A 332 14.84 -23.92 8.39
N ASN A 333 15.03 -23.89 9.71
CA ASN A 333 16.34 -24.05 10.36
C ASN A 333 17.08 -25.31 9.93
N TRP A 334 16.35 -26.42 9.70
CA TRP A 334 16.95 -27.67 9.23
C TRP A 334 17.62 -27.51 7.86
N PHE A 335 17.02 -26.71 6.96
CA PHE A 335 17.57 -26.46 5.63
C PHE A 335 18.81 -25.56 5.70
N ILE A 336 18.76 -24.49 6.50
CA ILE A 336 19.91 -23.58 6.72
C ILE A 336 21.12 -24.36 7.25
N VAL A 337 20.90 -25.23 8.25
CA VAL A 337 21.97 -26.06 8.82
C VAL A 337 22.54 -27.04 7.80
N GLU A 338 21.71 -27.61 6.91
CA GLU A 338 22.21 -28.49 5.84
C GLU A 338 22.99 -27.71 4.76
N ALA A 339 22.50 -26.55 4.33
CA ALA A 339 23.20 -25.72 3.36
C ALA A 339 24.57 -25.20 3.89
N ALA A 340 24.61 -24.82 5.16
CA ALA A 340 25.84 -24.34 5.81
C ALA A 340 26.97 -25.38 5.90
N LYS A 341 26.69 -26.69 5.79
CA LYS A 341 27.71 -27.73 5.77
C LYS A 341 28.53 -27.74 4.49
N ASP A 342 27.91 -27.40 3.37
CA ASP A 342 28.54 -27.46 2.05
C ASP A 342 29.16 -26.10 1.63
N ILE A 343 28.82 -25.01 2.35
CA ILE A 343 29.31 -23.66 2.07
C ILE A 343 29.95 -23.09 3.35
N PRO A 344 31.27 -23.26 3.54
CA PRO A 344 32.00 -22.65 4.66
C PRO A 344 31.78 -21.12 4.64
N ASN A 345 31.42 -20.55 5.77
CA ASN A 345 31.10 -19.11 5.96
C ASN A 345 29.76 -18.61 5.38
N LEU A 346 28.85 -19.49 4.94
CA LEU A 346 27.53 -19.08 4.49
C LEU A 346 26.75 -18.36 5.60
N VAL A 347 26.87 -18.82 6.84
CA VAL A 347 26.27 -18.16 8.00
C VAL A 347 27.32 -17.23 8.61
N GLY A 348 27.17 -15.93 8.39
CA GLY A 348 28.02 -14.91 9.00
C GLY A 348 27.99 -15.02 10.53
N LYS A 349 29.13 -14.84 11.20
CA LYS A 349 29.20 -14.77 12.65
C LYS A 349 28.22 -13.68 13.12
N ARG A 350 27.15 -14.08 13.83
CA ARG A 350 26.33 -13.12 14.59
C ARG A 350 27.26 -12.38 15.55
N LYS A 351 27.45 -11.07 15.32
CA LYS A 351 27.99 -10.15 16.30
C LYS A 351 26.90 -9.73 17.25
#